data_4faff2620ecb3b773b174648b16210cc
#
_entry.id   4faff2620ecb3b773b174648b16210cc
#
_cell.length_a   1.000
_cell.length_b   1.000
_cell.length_c   1.000
_cell.angle_alpha   90.00
_cell.angle_beta   90.00
_cell.angle_gamma   90.00
#
_symmetry.space_group_name_H-M   'P 1'
#
loop_
_entity.id
_entity.type
_entity.pdbx_description
1 polymer ?
#
loop_
_entity_poly.entity_id
_entity_poly.type
_entity_poly.pdbx_seq_one_letter_code
_entity_poly.pdbx_strand_id
1 'polypeptide(L)'
;MKGLVRTAAAASVSLAALLAAGAASASSFAIRSGQGAEGLGMAFAGAASGGIGMSAMAWNPATITMFPGRHSNWNYTYLNANGDYQPTSPSRVGGPDAPAPLNPIQFGTGNIGGDGAVIPASASAWQLTDRLWVGMTTGAPYGLRSKPDNQVHAAQIYGRSAKLVTVNVSPTVGYKVNDWLSVGAALQIQYLSAKLKQAGGLAPTASPVILEGDTIDFGYRLGATFTPFAGTNIGVAYRSSIRQTLQGSLATPTPVLARFPVKANLNLPDSVVVGVSQVINDQWQAHLGVEWTNWSRFRNIPIVNELNGRPQTSLNFQYDDAWFFSGGVEYKYSKDLTLRAGIGYEMSAVNDRNRTIYISDNDRLWLSAGASYQVTDRIKLDVGYTYIDVKKASVNYNPAHPQWTRGAPVYYTAAAKPYIHIASVG
;
A
#
# COMPACT_ATOMS: atom_id res chain seq x y z
N MET A 1 -24.69 -17.67 -21.19
CA MET A 1 -25.12 -17.64 -19.80
C MET A 1 -24.18 -18.42 -18.84
N LYS A 2 -23.79 -19.69 -19.11
CA LYS A 2 -22.89 -20.44 -18.20
C LYS A 2 -21.51 -19.83 -17.97
N GLY A 3 -20.98 -19.05 -18.93
CA GLY A 3 -19.70 -18.32 -18.76
C GLY A 3 -19.78 -17.10 -17.84
N LEU A 4 -20.88 -16.34 -17.90
CA LEU A 4 -21.11 -15.17 -17.04
C LEU A 4 -21.27 -15.57 -15.55
N VAL A 5 -21.94 -16.71 -15.28
CA VAL A 5 -22.14 -17.19 -13.92
C VAL A 5 -20.82 -17.67 -13.30
N ARG A 6 -19.92 -18.28 -14.08
CA ARG A 6 -18.60 -18.70 -13.59
C ARG A 6 -17.68 -17.50 -13.31
N THR A 7 -17.74 -16.45 -14.13
CA THR A 7 -16.96 -15.21 -13.91
C THR A 7 -17.50 -14.42 -12.71
N ALA A 8 -18.82 -14.38 -12.52
CA ALA A 8 -19.43 -13.74 -11.34
C ALA A 8 -19.10 -14.49 -10.03
N ALA A 9 -19.11 -15.83 -10.06
CA ALA A 9 -18.73 -16.64 -8.89
C ALA A 9 -17.25 -16.47 -8.54
N ALA A 10 -16.36 -16.40 -9.53
CA ALA A 10 -14.94 -16.16 -9.31
C ALA A 10 -14.68 -14.74 -8.78
N ALA A 11 -15.37 -13.72 -9.29
CA ALA A 11 -15.29 -12.35 -8.78
C ALA A 11 -15.79 -12.24 -7.33
N SER A 12 -16.82 -13.00 -6.95
CA SER A 12 -17.34 -13.02 -5.57
C SER A 12 -16.39 -13.68 -4.58
N VAL A 13 -15.66 -14.72 -4.98
CA VAL A 13 -14.63 -15.37 -4.14
C VAL A 13 -13.46 -14.42 -3.90
N SER A 14 -13.02 -13.68 -4.92
CA SER A 14 -11.96 -12.68 -4.79
C SER A 14 -12.36 -11.52 -3.86
N LEU A 15 -13.60 -11.05 -3.96
CA LEU A 15 -14.09 -9.97 -3.10
C LEU A 15 -14.17 -10.40 -1.63
N ALA A 16 -14.62 -11.63 -1.37
CA ALA A 16 -14.66 -12.19 -0.03
C ALA A 16 -13.24 -12.40 0.56
N ALA A 17 -12.29 -12.86 -0.25
CA ALA A 17 -10.90 -13.02 0.15
C ALA A 17 -10.21 -11.65 0.41
N LEU A 18 -10.53 -10.61 -0.37
CA LEU A 18 -10.05 -9.24 -0.16
C LEU A 18 -10.53 -8.65 1.18
N LEU A 19 -11.76 -8.94 1.59
CA LEU A 19 -12.30 -8.48 2.88
C LEU A 19 -11.67 -9.19 4.08
N ALA A 20 -11.17 -10.42 3.88
CA ALA A 20 -10.47 -11.19 4.89
C ALA A 20 -8.97 -10.87 4.98
N ALA A 21 -8.40 -10.20 3.97
CA ALA A 21 -6.99 -9.88 3.92
C ALA A 21 -6.59 -8.91 5.05
N GLY A 22 -5.70 -9.37 5.91
CA GLY A 22 -5.01 -8.50 6.86
C GLY A 22 -4.03 -7.61 6.10
N ALA A 23 -4.07 -6.31 6.34
CA ALA A 23 -3.13 -5.39 5.69
C ALA A 23 -1.78 -5.42 6.38
N ALA A 24 -0.71 -5.39 5.63
CA ALA A 24 0.67 -5.26 6.09
C ALA A 24 1.28 -3.93 5.61
N SER A 25 2.25 -3.40 6.35
CA SER A 25 2.84 -2.10 6.06
C SER A 25 3.73 -2.13 4.81
N ALA A 26 3.47 -1.26 3.87
CA ALA A 26 4.37 -0.87 2.79
C ALA A 26 4.47 0.66 2.79
N SER A 27 5.32 1.30 1.97
CA SER A 27 5.59 2.74 1.98
C SER A 27 4.44 3.60 2.51
N SER A 28 4.64 4.25 3.62
CA SER A 28 3.58 4.89 4.41
C SER A 28 2.45 3.88 4.72
N PHE A 29 1.55 3.59 3.82
CA PHE A 29 0.59 2.46 3.82
C PHE A 29 0.13 2.10 2.39
N ALA A 30 0.88 2.48 1.36
CA ALA A 30 0.64 1.99 0.00
C ALA A 30 1.16 0.57 -0.16
N ILE A 31 0.35 -0.30 -0.76
CA ILE A 31 0.70 -1.69 -1.04
C ILE A 31 0.95 -1.84 -2.54
N ARG A 32 2.21 -1.64 -2.96
CA ARG A 32 2.63 -1.91 -4.34
C ARG A 32 2.65 -3.42 -4.60
N SER A 33 3.18 -4.16 -3.66
CA SER A 33 3.47 -5.59 -3.75
C SER A 33 2.27 -6.51 -3.92
N GLY A 34 1.06 -6.09 -3.54
CA GLY A 34 -0.15 -6.89 -3.70
C GLY A 34 -0.71 -6.96 -5.13
N GLN A 35 0.02 -6.46 -6.13
CA GLN A 35 -0.53 -6.26 -7.48
C GLN A 35 -0.04 -7.27 -8.53
N GLY A 36 0.72 -8.32 -8.15
CA GLY A 36 1.06 -9.40 -9.07
C GLY A 36 2.46 -9.98 -8.93
N ALA A 37 2.58 -11.29 -9.19
CA ALA A 37 3.81 -12.06 -9.03
C ALA A 37 4.89 -11.66 -10.04
N GLU A 38 4.53 -11.42 -11.31
CA GLU A 38 5.47 -10.97 -12.34
C GLU A 38 6.11 -9.64 -11.97
N GLY A 39 5.31 -8.65 -11.55
CA GLY A 39 5.79 -7.35 -11.11
C GLY A 39 6.69 -7.44 -9.88
N LEU A 40 6.29 -8.28 -8.92
CA LEU A 40 7.08 -8.49 -7.72
C LEU A 40 8.48 -9.03 -8.05
N GLY A 41 8.60 -9.95 -9.00
CA GLY A 41 9.87 -10.53 -9.47
C GLY A 41 10.84 -9.52 -10.09
N MET A 42 10.38 -8.31 -10.44
CA MET A 42 11.18 -7.25 -11.07
C MET A 42 11.12 -5.91 -10.33
N ALA A 43 10.77 -5.91 -9.03
CA ALA A 43 10.53 -4.68 -8.28
C ALA A 43 9.58 -3.71 -9.02
N PHE A 44 8.58 -4.24 -9.73
CA PHE A 44 7.60 -3.49 -10.55
C PHE A 44 8.19 -2.60 -11.66
N ALA A 45 9.44 -2.86 -12.09
CA ALA A 45 10.00 -2.21 -13.28
C ALA A 45 9.12 -2.47 -14.51
N GLY A 46 8.88 -1.45 -15.33
CA GLY A 46 8.02 -1.56 -16.50
C GLY A 46 6.51 -1.65 -16.21
N ALA A 47 6.05 -1.37 -14.99
CA ALA A 47 4.63 -1.47 -14.63
C ALA A 47 3.73 -0.62 -15.54
N ALA A 48 4.12 0.60 -15.87
CA ALA A 48 3.33 1.46 -16.75
C ALA A 48 3.40 1.08 -18.23
N SER A 49 4.48 0.40 -18.67
CA SER A 49 4.70 0.01 -20.07
C SER A 49 4.20 -1.39 -20.42
N GLY A 50 3.58 -2.12 -19.49
CA GLY A 50 3.09 -3.48 -19.71
C GLY A 50 4.10 -4.59 -19.42
N GLY A 51 5.30 -4.27 -18.94
CA GLY A 51 6.37 -5.23 -18.68
C GLY A 51 6.11 -6.21 -17.53
N ILE A 52 5.03 -6.06 -16.78
CA ILE A 52 4.63 -6.95 -15.68
C ILE A 52 3.33 -7.72 -16.00
N GLY A 53 3.11 -8.04 -17.26
CA GLY A 53 1.95 -8.78 -17.70
C GLY A 53 0.62 -8.07 -17.42
N MET A 54 -0.45 -8.85 -17.22
CA MET A 54 -1.79 -8.30 -16.98
C MET A 54 -1.91 -7.45 -15.71
N SER A 55 -1.03 -7.65 -14.75
CA SER A 55 -0.99 -6.84 -13.53
C SER A 55 -0.71 -5.36 -13.82
N ALA A 56 -0.09 -5.04 -14.96
CA ALA A 56 0.16 -3.68 -15.42
C ALA A 56 -1.11 -2.82 -15.55
N MET A 57 -2.27 -3.43 -15.82
CA MET A 57 -3.55 -2.73 -15.87
C MET A 57 -3.88 -1.99 -14.57
N ALA A 58 -3.37 -2.46 -13.44
CA ALA A 58 -3.54 -1.80 -12.14
C ALA A 58 -2.75 -0.49 -12.00
N TRP A 59 -1.73 -0.28 -12.84
CA TRP A 59 -0.98 0.98 -12.94
C TRP A 59 -1.45 1.80 -14.14
N ASN A 60 -1.44 1.19 -15.32
CA ASN A 60 -1.76 1.86 -16.58
C ASN A 60 -2.92 1.14 -17.30
N PRO A 61 -4.14 1.70 -17.32
CA PRO A 61 -5.28 1.06 -17.96
C PRO A 61 -5.11 0.86 -19.47
N ALA A 62 -4.22 1.61 -20.15
CA ALA A 62 -3.96 1.44 -21.57
C ALA A 62 -3.31 0.10 -21.91
N THR A 63 -2.60 -0.53 -20.95
CA THR A 63 -1.94 -1.83 -21.16
C THR A 63 -2.92 -2.97 -21.41
N ILE A 64 -4.22 -2.80 -21.14
CA ILE A 64 -5.27 -3.77 -21.46
C ILE A 64 -5.28 -4.12 -22.95
N THR A 65 -4.90 -3.18 -23.84
CA THR A 65 -4.88 -3.40 -25.30
C THR A 65 -3.78 -4.38 -25.75
N MET A 66 -2.85 -4.74 -24.87
CA MET A 66 -1.78 -5.70 -25.15
C MET A 66 -2.25 -7.17 -25.05
N PHE A 67 -3.50 -7.40 -24.61
CA PHE A 67 -4.04 -8.75 -24.36
C PHE A 67 -5.17 -9.08 -25.37
N PRO A 68 -4.85 -9.61 -26.56
CA PRO A 68 -5.85 -9.96 -27.56
C PRO A 68 -6.73 -11.12 -27.10
N GLY A 69 -8.02 -11.07 -27.42
CA GLY A 69 -8.98 -12.10 -27.04
C GLY A 69 -9.46 -11.95 -25.58
N ARG A 70 -9.36 -13.02 -24.80
CA ARG A 70 -9.83 -13.05 -23.40
C ARG A 70 -8.75 -13.60 -22.48
N HIS A 71 -8.37 -12.80 -21.49
CA HIS A 71 -7.36 -13.14 -20.51
C HIS A 71 -7.86 -12.85 -19.10
N SER A 72 -7.36 -13.62 -18.15
CA SER A 72 -7.54 -13.38 -16.72
C SER A 72 -6.27 -13.79 -15.96
N ASN A 73 -5.94 -13.02 -14.94
CA ASN A 73 -4.81 -13.29 -14.05
C ASN A 73 -5.29 -13.16 -12.60
N TRP A 74 -4.81 -14.05 -11.73
CA TRP A 74 -5.11 -14.11 -10.31
C TRP A 74 -3.82 -14.19 -9.54
N ASN A 75 -3.68 -13.37 -8.52
CA ASN A 75 -2.46 -13.32 -7.72
C ASN A 75 -2.80 -13.39 -6.24
N TYR A 76 -1.98 -14.10 -5.49
CA TYR A 76 -2.00 -14.15 -4.04
C TYR A 76 -0.62 -13.78 -3.52
N THR A 77 -0.55 -12.70 -2.78
CA THR A 77 0.71 -12.18 -2.25
C THR A 77 0.71 -12.27 -0.74
N TYR A 78 1.68 -12.99 -0.19
CA TYR A 78 1.96 -12.98 1.24
C TYR A 78 3.01 -11.93 1.55
N LEU A 79 2.71 -11.07 2.49
CA LEU A 79 3.59 -10.00 2.94
C LEU A 79 3.82 -10.13 4.44
N ASN A 80 5.10 -10.17 4.85
CA ASN A 80 5.52 -10.23 6.24
C ASN A 80 6.51 -9.10 6.53
N ALA A 81 6.07 -8.10 7.30
CA ALA A 81 6.90 -6.98 7.75
C ALA A 81 7.37 -7.25 9.17
N ASN A 82 8.66 -7.10 9.40
CA ASN A 82 9.31 -7.34 10.68
C ASN A 82 10.12 -6.12 11.10
N GLY A 83 10.40 -6.02 12.38
CA GLY A 83 11.21 -4.99 12.99
C GLY A 83 10.76 -4.71 14.42
N ASP A 84 11.70 -4.38 15.29
CA ASP A 84 11.43 -4.07 16.68
C ASP A 84 11.81 -2.64 17.00
N TYR A 85 10.93 -1.91 17.66
CA TYR A 85 11.29 -0.64 18.25
C TYR A 85 12.07 -0.85 19.54
N GLN A 86 13.27 -0.29 19.58
CA GLN A 86 14.09 -0.25 20.77
C GLN A 86 14.16 1.20 21.27
N PRO A 87 13.69 1.48 22.50
CA PRO A 87 13.84 2.78 23.11
C PRO A 87 15.32 3.17 23.18
N THR A 88 15.61 4.41 22.79
CA THR A 88 16.99 4.94 22.78
C THR A 88 17.27 5.85 23.98
N SER A 89 16.22 6.27 24.71
CA SER A 89 16.31 7.01 25.95
C SER A 89 15.14 6.70 26.87
N PRO A 90 15.26 6.92 28.19
CA PRO A 90 14.13 6.82 29.11
C PRO A 90 12.98 7.76 28.71
N SER A 91 11.76 7.25 28.75
CA SER A 91 10.57 8.08 28.54
C SER A 91 10.38 9.04 29.70
N ARG A 92 9.95 10.27 29.40
CA ARG A 92 9.73 11.31 30.41
C ARG A 92 8.38 11.98 30.19
N VAL A 93 7.72 12.32 31.29
CA VAL A 93 6.51 13.17 31.26
C VAL A 93 6.92 14.55 31.76
N GLY A 94 6.47 15.63 31.08
CA GLY A 94 6.62 16.99 31.54
C GLY A 94 7.81 17.77 30.98
N GLY A 95 8.78 17.16 30.34
CA GLY A 95 9.90 17.88 29.70
C GLY A 95 11.27 17.24 29.90
N PRO A 96 12.32 17.76 29.22
CA PRO A 96 13.68 17.23 29.35
C PRO A 96 14.24 17.36 30.75
N ASP A 97 13.81 18.39 31.49
CA ASP A 97 14.23 18.68 32.85
C ASP A 97 13.28 18.13 33.94
N ALA A 98 12.23 17.40 33.53
CA ALA A 98 11.31 16.83 34.50
C ALA A 98 12.04 15.82 35.42
N PRO A 99 11.77 15.86 36.74
CA PRO A 99 12.37 14.90 37.67
C PRO A 99 11.96 13.49 37.29
N ALA A 100 12.82 12.55 37.55
CA ALA A 100 12.89 11.13 37.23
C ALA A 100 11.63 10.47 36.61
N PRO A 101 11.79 9.49 35.72
CA PRO A 101 10.71 8.93 34.95
C PRO A 101 9.55 8.51 35.82
N LEU A 102 8.34 8.98 35.47
CA LEU A 102 7.12 8.45 36.05
C LEU A 102 7.09 6.96 35.73
N ASN A 103 7.50 6.15 36.66
CA ASN A 103 7.61 4.71 36.62
C ASN A 103 8.36 4.19 35.37
N PRO A 104 9.31 3.28 35.49
CA PRO A 104 9.83 2.60 34.30
C PRO A 104 8.67 1.83 33.69
N ILE A 105 7.90 2.49 32.83
CA ILE A 105 7.01 1.77 31.91
C ILE A 105 7.96 0.85 31.19
N GLN A 106 7.86 -0.43 31.50
CA GLN A 106 8.77 -1.43 30.97
C GLN A 106 8.82 -1.25 29.46
N PHE A 107 10.00 -0.93 28.98
CA PHE A 107 10.31 -0.77 27.58
C PHE A 107 10.11 -2.14 26.94
N GLY A 108 8.87 -2.44 26.54
CA GLY A 108 8.62 -3.61 25.73
C GLY A 108 9.20 -3.35 24.35
N THR A 109 10.18 -4.11 23.96
CA THR A 109 10.46 -4.30 22.55
C THR A 109 9.20 -4.89 21.93
N GLY A 110 8.56 -4.19 21.02
CA GLY A 110 7.38 -4.68 20.32
C GLY A 110 7.72 -4.92 18.87
N ASN A 111 7.40 -6.10 18.36
CA ASN A 111 7.44 -6.33 16.91
C ASN A 111 6.44 -5.36 16.25
N ILE A 112 6.92 -4.57 15.29
CA ILE A 112 6.13 -3.56 14.58
C ILE A 112 5.19 -4.24 13.57
N GLY A 113 5.55 -5.43 13.12
CA GLY A 113 4.77 -6.23 12.18
C GLY A 113 3.45 -6.72 12.78
N GLY A 114 2.81 -7.53 12.14
CA GLY A 114 1.67 -8.32 12.56
C GLY A 114 1.89 -9.73 12.04
N ASP A 115 0.88 -10.58 12.18
CA ASP A 115 0.92 -11.99 11.75
C ASP A 115 1.01 -12.16 10.22
N GLY A 116 1.62 -11.25 9.48
CA GLY A 116 1.64 -11.23 8.02
C GLY A 116 0.26 -10.99 7.40
N ALA A 117 0.21 -10.86 6.07
CA ALA A 117 -1.04 -10.66 5.34
C ALA A 117 -1.01 -11.34 3.98
N VAL A 118 -2.12 -11.98 3.61
CA VAL A 118 -2.36 -12.45 2.25
C VAL A 118 -3.20 -11.40 1.52
N ILE A 119 -2.73 -10.95 0.36
CA ILE A 119 -3.35 -9.89 -0.44
C ILE A 119 -3.70 -10.50 -1.80
N PRO A 120 -4.97 -10.75 -2.08
CA PRO A 120 -5.40 -11.19 -3.40
C PRO A 120 -5.52 -10.00 -4.36
N ALA A 121 -5.19 -10.24 -5.62
CA ALA A 121 -5.40 -9.30 -6.72
C ALA A 121 -5.81 -10.04 -7.98
N SER A 122 -6.53 -9.40 -8.87
CA SER A 122 -6.88 -9.98 -10.16
C SER A 122 -6.96 -8.94 -11.27
N ALA A 123 -6.77 -9.39 -12.50
CA ALA A 123 -7.00 -8.60 -13.70
C ALA A 123 -7.73 -9.46 -14.73
N SER A 124 -8.64 -8.85 -15.48
CA SER A 124 -9.32 -9.47 -16.61
C SER A 124 -9.38 -8.51 -17.78
N ALA A 125 -9.21 -9.03 -18.99
CA ALA A 125 -9.25 -8.28 -20.24
C ALA A 125 -10.06 -9.04 -21.30
N TRP A 126 -10.95 -8.32 -21.98
CA TRP A 126 -11.74 -8.82 -23.08
C TRP A 126 -11.62 -7.87 -24.26
N GLN A 127 -11.13 -8.37 -25.37
CA GLN A 127 -11.14 -7.66 -26.63
C GLN A 127 -12.54 -7.72 -27.24
N LEU A 128 -13.17 -6.57 -27.44
CA LEU A 128 -14.51 -6.47 -28.04
C LEU A 128 -14.43 -6.26 -29.57
N THR A 129 -13.43 -5.47 -29.99
CA THR A 129 -13.13 -5.24 -31.43
C THR A 129 -11.61 -5.17 -31.59
N ASP A 130 -11.11 -5.01 -32.82
CA ASP A 130 -9.67 -4.85 -33.09
C ASP A 130 -9.05 -3.63 -32.40
N ARG A 131 -9.88 -2.70 -31.91
CA ARG A 131 -9.42 -1.45 -31.27
C ARG A 131 -9.96 -1.20 -29.87
N LEU A 132 -10.93 -1.99 -29.40
CA LEU A 132 -11.61 -1.74 -28.12
C LEU A 132 -11.50 -2.94 -27.19
N TRP A 133 -11.07 -2.68 -25.96
CA TRP A 133 -11.01 -3.62 -24.85
C TRP A 133 -11.81 -3.11 -23.66
N VAL A 134 -12.40 -4.02 -22.92
CA VAL A 134 -12.97 -3.80 -21.59
C VAL A 134 -12.41 -4.81 -20.62
N GLY A 135 -12.37 -4.45 -19.36
CA GLY A 135 -11.85 -5.36 -18.34
C GLY A 135 -12.06 -4.82 -16.94
N MET A 136 -11.40 -5.45 -15.99
CA MET A 136 -11.49 -5.08 -14.59
C MET A 136 -10.22 -5.48 -13.86
N THR A 137 -9.79 -4.65 -12.91
CA THR A 137 -8.78 -5.03 -11.92
C THR A 137 -9.37 -5.00 -10.52
N THR A 138 -8.90 -5.91 -9.66
CA THR A 138 -9.19 -5.89 -8.22
C THR A 138 -7.89 -5.97 -7.43
N GLY A 139 -7.87 -5.36 -6.24
CA GLY A 139 -6.69 -5.39 -5.38
C GLY A 139 -6.84 -4.52 -4.15
N ALA A 140 -5.79 -4.47 -3.34
CA ALA A 140 -5.71 -3.66 -2.12
C ALA A 140 -4.56 -2.64 -2.26
N PRO A 141 -4.81 -1.43 -2.78
CA PRO A 141 -3.75 -0.44 -3.04
C PRO A 141 -3.15 0.18 -1.78
N TYR A 142 -3.87 0.12 -0.65
CA TYR A 142 -3.40 0.63 0.63
C TYR A 142 -3.70 -0.36 1.75
N GLY A 143 -2.83 -0.41 2.74
CA GLY A 143 -3.03 -1.22 3.92
C GLY A 143 -1.98 -0.96 4.99
N LEU A 144 -2.41 -1.09 6.24
CA LEU A 144 -1.56 -0.97 7.40
C LEU A 144 -2.03 -1.96 8.46
N ARG A 145 -1.10 -2.70 9.01
CA ARG A 145 -1.32 -3.45 10.25
C ARG A 145 -0.10 -3.26 11.14
N SER A 146 -0.28 -2.54 12.21
CA SER A 146 0.71 -2.36 13.26
C SER A 146 0.06 -2.78 14.58
N LYS A 147 0.58 -3.84 15.18
CA LYS A 147 0.11 -4.36 16.46
C LYS A 147 1.31 -4.92 17.21
N PRO A 148 2.03 -4.10 17.98
CA PRO A 148 3.11 -4.56 18.83
C PRO A 148 2.65 -5.69 19.75
N ASP A 149 3.50 -6.71 19.96
CA ASP A 149 3.21 -7.83 20.86
C ASP A 149 2.94 -7.34 22.28
N ASN A 150 3.75 -6.39 22.75
CA ASN A 150 3.48 -5.66 23.97
C ASN A 150 2.78 -4.33 23.64
N GLN A 151 1.48 -4.22 23.92
CA GLN A 151 0.71 -2.99 23.74
C GLN A 151 0.85 -2.01 24.90
N VAL A 152 1.46 -2.43 26.00
CA VAL A 152 1.76 -1.59 27.17
C VAL A 152 3.20 -1.12 27.09
N HIS A 153 3.43 -0.01 26.42
CA HIS A 153 4.74 0.58 26.21
C HIS A 153 4.69 2.10 26.40
N ALA A 154 5.85 2.75 26.51
CA ALA A 154 5.94 4.17 26.81
C ALA A 154 5.23 5.09 25.80
N ALA A 155 5.19 4.70 24.51
CA ALA A 155 4.52 5.47 23.47
C ALA A 155 3.03 5.09 23.29
N GLN A 156 2.42 4.29 24.15
CA GLN A 156 1.04 3.82 24.01
C GLN A 156 -0.02 4.92 23.88
N ILE A 157 0.26 6.11 24.43
CA ILE A 157 -0.62 7.28 24.28
C ILE A 157 -0.63 7.83 22.84
N TYR A 158 0.45 7.59 22.08
CA TYR A 158 0.55 7.93 20.67
C TYR A 158 0.06 6.79 19.78
N GLY A 159 0.13 5.54 20.26
CA GLY A 159 -0.38 4.41 19.52
C GLY A 159 -0.20 3.05 20.18
N ARG A 160 -1.26 2.22 20.18
CA ARG A 160 -1.23 0.82 20.60
C ARG A 160 -1.35 -0.13 19.41
N SER A 161 -2.23 0.20 18.46
CA SER A 161 -2.36 -0.55 17.21
C SER A 161 -3.05 0.27 16.15
N ALA A 162 -2.72 -0.01 14.91
CA ALA A 162 -3.39 0.55 13.73
C ALA A 162 -3.75 -0.57 12.77
N LYS A 163 -4.93 -0.49 12.17
CA LYS A 163 -5.35 -1.34 11.06
C LYS A 163 -6.01 -0.44 10.02
N LEU A 164 -5.55 -0.53 8.78
CA LEU A 164 -6.19 0.07 7.62
C LEU A 164 -6.26 -1.00 6.54
N VAL A 165 -7.42 -1.16 5.94
CA VAL A 165 -7.68 -2.11 4.86
C VAL A 165 -8.37 -1.35 3.74
N THR A 166 -7.91 -1.56 2.50
CA THR A 166 -8.63 -1.11 1.32
C THR A 166 -8.95 -2.27 0.40
N VAL A 167 -10.05 -2.12 -0.32
CA VAL A 167 -10.42 -2.97 -1.45
C VAL A 167 -10.76 -2.04 -2.61
N ASN A 168 -10.13 -2.26 -3.74
CA ASN A 168 -10.37 -1.49 -4.95
C ASN A 168 -10.85 -2.40 -6.06
N VAL A 169 -11.92 -2.01 -6.73
CA VAL A 169 -12.44 -2.62 -7.96
C VAL A 169 -12.40 -1.55 -9.04
N SER A 170 -11.75 -1.85 -10.16
CA SER A 170 -11.56 -0.88 -11.24
C SER A 170 -12.02 -1.42 -12.59
N PRO A 171 -13.28 -1.18 -12.99
CA PRO A 171 -13.70 -1.32 -14.38
C PRO A 171 -12.80 -0.48 -15.28
N THR A 172 -12.34 -1.07 -16.38
CA THR A 172 -11.31 -0.52 -17.25
C THR A 172 -11.78 -0.58 -18.69
N VAL A 173 -11.49 0.47 -19.46
CA VAL A 173 -11.63 0.53 -20.91
C VAL A 173 -10.31 0.93 -21.52
N GLY A 174 -9.91 0.26 -22.62
CA GLY A 174 -8.74 0.61 -23.41
C GLY A 174 -9.08 0.68 -24.89
N TYR A 175 -8.44 1.62 -25.56
CA TYR A 175 -8.63 1.86 -26.98
C TYR A 175 -7.27 1.97 -27.70
N LYS A 176 -7.08 1.13 -28.71
CA LYS A 176 -5.94 1.17 -29.62
C LYS A 176 -6.19 2.23 -30.69
N VAL A 177 -5.58 3.41 -30.53
CA VAL A 177 -5.75 4.53 -31.46
C VAL A 177 -5.15 4.17 -32.81
N ASN A 178 -3.93 3.63 -32.78
CA ASN A 178 -3.20 3.11 -33.93
C ASN A 178 -2.15 2.09 -33.45
N ASP A 179 -1.22 1.66 -34.32
CA ASP A 179 -0.26 0.60 -34.00
C ASP A 179 0.81 1.02 -32.97
N TRP A 180 1.04 2.32 -32.77
CA TRP A 180 2.04 2.83 -31.85
C TRP A 180 1.44 3.53 -30.60
N LEU A 181 0.11 3.79 -30.55
CA LEU A 181 -0.54 4.50 -29.46
C LEU A 181 -1.80 3.76 -28.99
N SER A 182 -1.85 3.47 -27.72
CA SER A 182 -3.06 3.07 -27.01
C SER A 182 -3.35 3.99 -25.84
N VAL A 183 -4.63 4.19 -25.52
CA VAL A 183 -5.10 4.98 -24.38
C VAL A 183 -6.06 4.13 -23.55
N GLY A 184 -6.17 4.45 -22.26
CA GLY A 184 -7.08 3.74 -21.38
C GLY A 184 -7.54 4.57 -20.20
N ALA A 185 -8.70 4.20 -19.69
CA ALA A 185 -9.30 4.79 -18.50
C ALA A 185 -9.87 3.70 -17.59
N ALA A 186 -9.82 3.93 -16.28
CA ALA A 186 -10.45 3.06 -15.28
C ALA A 186 -11.13 3.88 -14.21
N LEU A 187 -12.32 3.48 -13.81
CA LEU A 187 -12.99 3.99 -12.60
C LEU A 187 -12.41 3.25 -11.40
N GLN A 188 -12.11 3.93 -10.32
CA GLN A 188 -11.73 3.32 -9.05
C GLN A 188 -12.93 3.37 -8.09
N ILE A 189 -13.41 2.20 -7.69
CA ILE A 189 -14.42 2.04 -6.63
C ILE A 189 -13.66 1.48 -5.44
N GLN A 190 -13.47 2.29 -4.40
CA GLN A 190 -12.58 1.94 -3.30
C GLN A 190 -13.29 1.96 -1.96
N TYR A 191 -13.37 0.79 -1.33
CA TYR A 191 -13.68 0.66 0.09
C TYR A 191 -12.43 0.92 0.92
N LEU A 192 -12.58 1.64 2.02
CA LEU A 192 -11.54 1.84 3.03
C LEU A 192 -12.14 1.67 4.42
N SER A 193 -11.47 0.88 5.27
CA SER A 193 -11.77 0.76 6.69
C SER A 193 -10.52 1.02 7.51
N ALA A 194 -10.65 1.82 8.56
CA ALA A 194 -9.55 2.17 9.46
C ALA A 194 -9.96 1.96 10.93
N LYS A 195 -9.02 1.42 11.73
CA LYS A 195 -9.17 1.28 13.18
C LYS A 195 -7.85 1.60 13.87
N LEU A 196 -7.88 2.65 14.69
CA LEU A 196 -6.73 3.08 15.48
C LEU A 196 -7.03 2.90 16.97
N LYS A 197 -6.04 2.44 17.73
CA LYS A 197 -6.11 2.33 19.19
C LYS A 197 -4.93 3.04 19.81
N GLN A 198 -5.19 3.81 20.85
CA GLN A 198 -4.16 4.43 21.71
C GLN A 198 -4.59 4.32 23.16
N ALA A 199 -3.67 4.51 24.10
CA ALA A 199 -4.04 4.56 25.51
C ALA A 199 -4.82 5.83 25.82
N GLY A 200 -5.84 5.73 26.64
CA GLY A 200 -6.62 6.89 27.13
C GLY A 200 -5.98 7.60 28.33
N GLY A 201 -4.76 7.22 28.71
CA GLY A 201 -4.00 7.81 29.80
C GLY A 201 -2.61 7.22 29.93
N LEU A 202 -1.84 7.71 30.91
CA LEU A 202 -0.43 7.33 31.12
C LEU A 202 -0.27 5.98 31.85
N ALA A 203 -1.30 5.54 32.59
CA ALA A 203 -1.23 4.29 33.34
C ALA A 203 -1.06 3.09 32.40
N PRO A 204 -0.26 2.06 32.75
CA PRO A 204 -0.13 0.84 31.97
C PRO A 204 -1.47 0.16 31.68
N THR A 205 -2.40 0.22 32.63
CA THR A 205 -3.75 -0.35 32.55
C THR A 205 -4.79 0.61 31.95
N ALA A 206 -4.39 1.77 31.42
CA ALA A 206 -5.31 2.75 30.85
C ALA A 206 -6.15 2.11 29.76
N SER A 207 -7.47 2.28 29.84
CA SER A 207 -8.42 1.81 28.82
C SER A 207 -8.12 2.47 27.46
N PRO A 208 -8.34 1.78 26.34
CA PRO A 208 -8.00 2.35 25.03
C PRO A 208 -9.01 3.42 24.60
N VAL A 209 -8.51 4.44 23.94
CA VAL A 209 -9.26 5.25 22.99
C VAL A 209 -9.29 4.49 21.66
N ILE A 210 -10.46 4.33 21.07
CA ILE A 210 -10.66 3.60 19.81
C ILE A 210 -11.34 4.53 18.82
N LEU A 211 -10.64 4.80 17.71
CA LEU A 211 -11.17 5.47 16.54
C LEU A 211 -11.36 4.45 15.43
N GLU A 212 -12.57 4.31 14.91
CA GLU A 212 -12.86 3.41 13.80
C GLU A 212 -13.87 4.02 12.85
N GLY A 213 -13.76 3.69 11.56
CA GLY A 213 -14.67 4.12 10.52
C GLY A 213 -14.35 3.49 9.18
N ASP A 214 -15.30 3.59 8.27
CA ASP A 214 -15.19 3.08 6.91
C ASP A 214 -15.93 3.97 5.91
N THR A 215 -15.66 3.73 4.62
CA THR A 215 -16.27 4.45 3.52
C THR A 215 -16.10 3.74 2.20
N ILE A 216 -16.93 4.08 1.20
CA ILE A 216 -16.73 3.76 -0.22
C ILE A 216 -16.68 5.07 -0.98
N ASP A 217 -15.59 5.32 -1.66
CA ASP A 217 -15.39 6.53 -2.46
C ASP A 217 -14.80 6.20 -3.84
N PHE A 218 -14.77 7.18 -4.72
CA PHE A 218 -14.46 7.00 -6.13
C PHE A 218 -13.27 7.83 -6.57
N GLY A 219 -12.55 7.28 -7.54
CA GLY A 219 -11.47 7.94 -8.26
C GLY A 219 -11.37 7.42 -9.68
N TYR A 220 -10.33 7.80 -10.39
CA TYR A 220 -10.09 7.34 -11.74
C TYR A 220 -8.59 7.14 -12.01
N ARG A 221 -8.30 6.37 -13.05
CA ARG A 221 -6.96 6.25 -13.65
C ARG A 221 -7.07 6.55 -15.14
N LEU A 222 -6.07 7.25 -15.65
CA LEU A 222 -5.88 7.49 -17.07
C LEU A 222 -4.50 7.00 -17.47
N GLY A 223 -4.34 6.50 -18.69
CA GLY A 223 -3.05 6.06 -19.14
C GLY A 223 -2.92 6.01 -20.66
N ALA A 224 -1.67 6.00 -21.07
CA ALA A 224 -1.29 5.81 -22.47
C ALA A 224 -0.07 4.89 -22.55
N THR A 225 0.02 4.15 -23.66
CA THR A 225 1.19 3.38 -24.05
C THR A 225 1.62 3.75 -25.46
N PHE A 226 2.93 3.88 -25.64
CA PHE A 226 3.57 4.23 -26.90
C PHE A 226 4.55 3.14 -27.29
N THR A 227 4.47 2.70 -28.55
CA THR A 227 5.41 1.73 -29.14
C THR A 227 6.12 2.41 -30.32
N PRO A 228 7.14 3.28 -30.03
CA PRO A 228 7.79 4.09 -31.08
C PRO A 228 8.61 3.24 -32.04
N PHE A 229 9.14 2.11 -31.58
CA PHE A 229 9.92 1.16 -32.36
C PHE A 229 9.54 -0.27 -31.97
N ALA A 230 9.79 -1.24 -32.85
CA ALA A 230 9.59 -2.64 -32.51
C ALA A 230 10.41 -3.03 -31.26
N GLY A 231 9.76 -3.65 -30.29
CA GLY A 231 10.38 -4.06 -29.04
C GLY A 231 10.50 -2.98 -27.96
N THR A 232 10.12 -1.72 -28.21
CA THR A 232 10.14 -0.62 -27.23
C THR A 232 8.72 -0.22 -26.85
N ASN A 233 8.35 -0.38 -25.59
CA ASN A 233 7.11 0.12 -25.03
C ASN A 233 7.37 1.16 -23.95
N ILE A 234 6.75 2.31 -24.07
CA ILE A 234 6.79 3.40 -23.08
C ILE A 234 5.36 3.57 -22.56
N GLY A 235 5.18 3.63 -21.26
CA GLY A 235 3.89 3.86 -20.65
C GLY A 235 3.93 5.04 -19.70
N VAL A 236 2.83 5.79 -19.65
CA VAL A 236 2.58 6.83 -18.67
C VAL A 236 1.15 6.69 -18.17
N ALA A 237 0.98 6.83 -16.86
CA ALA A 237 -0.36 6.82 -16.28
C ALA A 237 -0.46 7.75 -15.08
N TYR A 238 -1.67 8.26 -14.89
CA TYR A 238 -2.08 9.08 -13.77
C TYR A 238 -3.18 8.37 -12.99
N ARG A 239 -3.02 8.31 -11.68
CA ARG A 239 -4.02 7.89 -10.72
C ARG A 239 -4.51 9.09 -9.93
N SER A 240 -5.81 9.34 -9.91
CA SER A 240 -6.39 10.45 -9.15
C SER A 240 -6.28 10.24 -7.65
N SER A 241 -6.20 11.33 -6.91
CA SER A 241 -6.52 11.35 -5.49
C SER A 241 -7.95 10.87 -5.25
N ILE A 242 -8.18 10.17 -4.13
CA ILE A 242 -9.52 9.79 -3.68
C ILE A 242 -9.76 10.46 -2.34
N ARG A 243 -10.76 11.34 -2.29
CA ARG A 243 -11.22 11.94 -1.04
C ARG A 243 -12.10 10.93 -0.31
N GLN A 244 -11.56 10.39 0.77
CA GLN A 244 -12.23 9.41 1.63
C GLN A 244 -12.96 10.15 2.76
N THR A 245 -14.28 9.95 2.89
CA THR A 245 -15.09 10.52 3.96
C THR A 245 -15.51 9.41 4.91
N LEU A 246 -14.61 9.03 5.83
CA LEU A 246 -14.89 7.98 6.79
C LEU A 246 -15.95 8.41 7.77
N GLN A 247 -16.94 7.55 7.96
CA GLN A 247 -17.94 7.66 9.01
C GLN A 247 -17.72 6.51 10.00
N GLY A 248 -17.86 6.80 11.30
CA GLY A 248 -17.58 5.80 12.29
C GLY A 248 -17.79 6.28 13.72
N SER A 249 -16.95 5.82 14.63
CA SER A 249 -17.09 6.17 16.04
C SER A 249 -15.76 6.44 16.73
N LEU A 250 -15.79 7.30 17.70
CA LEU A 250 -14.74 7.51 18.69
C LEU A 250 -15.25 7.03 20.05
N ALA A 251 -14.58 6.01 20.61
CA ALA A 251 -14.82 5.53 21.95
C ALA A 251 -13.70 6.03 22.88
N THR A 252 -14.06 6.71 23.95
CA THR A 252 -13.13 7.27 24.96
C THR A 252 -13.37 6.63 26.32
N PRO A 253 -12.32 6.30 27.09
CA PRO A 253 -12.46 5.84 28.45
C PRO A 253 -12.79 7.03 29.35
N THR A 254 -14.04 7.18 29.67
CA THR A 254 -14.52 7.99 30.79
C THR A 254 -15.19 7.07 31.79
N PRO A 255 -15.61 7.50 33.01
CA PRO A 255 -16.28 6.61 33.97
C PRO A 255 -17.46 5.82 33.38
N VAL A 256 -18.01 6.29 32.27
CA VAL A 256 -18.93 5.58 31.39
C VAL A 256 -18.33 5.66 30.00
N LEU A 257 -18.05 4.53 29.38
CA LEU A 257 -17.49 4.41 28.01
C LEU A 257 -18.34 5.28 27.04
N ALA A 258 -17.87 6.50 26.80
CA ALA A 258 -18.56 7.38 25.87
C ALA A 258 -18.16 7.00 24.44
N ARG A 259 -19.14 6.58 23.65
CA ARG A 259 -18.99 6.32 22.22
C ARG A 259 -19.91 7.25 21.44
N PHE A 260 -19.36 7.99 20.52
CA PHE A 260 -20.13 8.94 19.73
C PHE A 260 -19.71 8.89 18.25
N PRO A 261 -20.64 9.22 17.35
CA PRO A 261 -20.37 9.18 15.92
C PRO A 261 -19.42 10.29 15.53
N VAL A 262 -18.45 9.94 14.67
CA VAL A 262 -17.46 10.87 14.13
C VAL A 262 -17.30 10.66 12.64
N LYS A 263 -16.86 11.73 11.98
CA LYS A 263 -16.38 11.68 10.59
C LYS A 263 -14.98 12.23 10.48
N ALA A 264 -14.25 11.70 9.49
CA ALA A 264 -12.92 12.13 9.13
C ALA A 264 -12.77 12.19 7.62
N ASN A 265 -12.23 13.31 7.12
CA ASN A 265 -11.92 13.45 5.70
C ASN A 265 -10.42 13.27 5.51
N LEU A 266 -10.02 12.28 4.71
CA LEU A 266 -8.64 12.09 4.30
C LEU A 266 -8.54 12.03 2.78
N ASN A 267 -7.47 12.56 2.22
CA ASN A 267 -7.20 12.49 0.80
C ASN A 267 -6.09 11.47 0.55
N LEU A 268 -6.44 10.33 -0.05
CA LEU A 268 -5.44 9.42 -0.54
C LEU A 268 -4.69 10.06 -1.72
N PRO A 269 -3.37 9.84 -1.83
CA PRO A 269 -2.55 10.54 -2.80
C PRO A 269 -2.91 10.19 -4.25
N ASP A 270 -2.74 11.16 -5.13
CA ASP A 270 -2.59 10.94 -6.55
C ASP A 270 -1.17 10.49 -6.88
N SER A 271 -0.99 9.83 -8.01
CA SER A 271 0.33 9.38 -8.48
C SER A 271 0.47 9.46 -9.99
N VAL A 272 1.72 9.63 -10.43
CA VAL A 272 2.13 9.50 -11.82
C VAL A 272 3.15 8.39 -11.90
N VAL A 273 2.96 7.47 -12.84
CA VAL A 273 3.90 6.39 -13.12
C VAL A 273 4.34 6.43 -14.57
N VAL A 274 5.64 6.27 -14.78
CA VAL A 274 6.26 6.15 -16.11
C VAL A 274 7.05 4.85 -16.14
N GLY A 275 6.98 4.13 -17.25
CA GLY A 275 7.70 2.89 -17.45
C GLY A 275 8.21 2.75 -18.88
N VAL A 276 9.31 2.05 -19.01
CA VAL A 276 9.89 1.65 -20.29
C VAL A 276 10.18 0.17 -20.25
N SER A 277 9.82 -0.53 -21.32
CA SER A 277 10.17 -1.93 -21.56
C SER A 277 10.85 -2.03 -22.92
N GLN A 278 12.02 -2.68 -22.97
CA GLN A 278 12.85 -2.80 -24.14
C GLN A 278 13.26 -4.25 -24.38
N VAL A 279 12.86 -4.83 -25.51
CA VAL A 279 13.40 -6.09 -26.00
C VAL A 279 14.82 -5.84 -26.49
N ILE A 280 15.80 -6.50 -25.90
CA ILE A 280 17.22 -6.40 -26.28
C ILE A 280 17.54 -7.42 -27.39
N ASN A 281 17.04 -8.65 -27.23
CA ASN A 281 17.14 -9.74 -28.19
C ASN A 281 16.07 -10.80 -27.87
N ASP A 282 16.11 -11.96 -28.51
CA ASP A 282 15.11 -13.02 -28.36
C ASP A 282 15.01 -13.57 -26.92
N GLN A 283 16.07 -13.43 -26.12
CA GLN A 283 16.16 -13.96 -24.75
C GLN A 283 16.03 -12.86 -23.69
N TRP A 284 16.49 -11.64 -23.93
CA TRP A 284 16.60 -10.60 -22.93
C TRP A 284 15.66 -9.43 -23.17
N GLN A 285 14.96 -9.02 -22.11
CA GLN A 285 14.18 -7.79 -22.06
C GLN A 285 14.54 -7.01 -20.80
N ALA A 286 14.67 -5.70 -20.91
CA ALA A 286 14.97 -4.80 -19.80
C ALA A 286 13.78 -3.87 -19.54
N HIS A 287 13.62 -3.48 -18.27
CA HIS A 287 12.52 -2.66 -17.80
C HIS A 287 13.01 -1.57 -16.85
N LEU A 288 12.45 -0.40 -16.98
CA LEU A 288 12.64 0.73 -16.05
C LEU A 288 11.28 1.26 -15.60
N GLY A 289 11.24 1.77 -14.38
CA GLY A 289 10.03 2.37 -13.83
C GLY A 289 10.35 3.52 -12.88
N VAL A 290 9.53 4.57 -12.96
CA VAL A 290 9.53 5.69 -12.02
C VAL A 290 8.10 5.98 -11.62
N GLU A 291 7.84 6.11 -10.32
CA GLU A 291 6.54 6.53 -9.79
C GLU A 291 6.74 7.65 -8.77
N TRP A 292 5.99 8.73 -8.97
CA TRP A 292 5.81 9.80 -8.01
C TRP A 292 4.43 9.68 -7.36
N THR A 293 4.38 9.84 -6.03
CA THR A 293 3.15 9.78 -5.25
C THR A 293 3.04 11.01 -4.35
N ASN A 294 1.97 11.77 -4.52
CA ASN A 294 1.69 13.05 -3.85
C ASN A 294 1.21 12.81 -2.39
N TRP A 295 2.07 12.25 -1.55
CA TRP A 295 1.78 12.04 -0.14
C TRP A 295 1.70 13.34 0.67
N SER A 296 2.21 14.45 0.15
CA SER A 296 2.10 15.77 0.79
C SER A 296 0.65 16.25 0.96
N ARG A 297 -0.33 15.61 0.30
CA ARG A 297 -1.76 15.80 0.56
C ARG A 297 -2.21 15.21 1.91
N PHE A 298 -1.45 14.27 2.46
CA PHE A 298 -1.78 13.57 3.70
C PHE A 298 -1.22 14.35 4.90
N ARG A 299 -1.93 15.41 5.30
CA ARG A 299 -1.47 16.37 6.31
C ARG A 299 -2.23 16.22 7.62
N ASN A 300 -3.16 17.09 7.88
CA ASN A 300 -3.97 17.11 9.09
C ASN A 300 -5.37 16.57 8.79
N ILE A 301 -5.79 15.59 9.56
CA ILE A 301 -7.10 14.92 9.43
C ILE A 301 -7.89 15.21 10.70
N PRO A 302 -8.78 16.21 10.69
CA PRO A 302 -9.65 16.48 11.82
C PRO A 302 -10.70 15.39 11.99
N ILE A 303 -10.88 14.94 13.22
CA ILE A 303 -11.94 14.02 13.63
C ILE A 303 -13.06 14.85 14.22
N VAL A 304 -14.20 14.88 13.55
CA VAL A 304 -15.33 15.77 13.88
C VAL A 304 -16.49 14.94 14.44
N ASN A 305 -17.04 15.35 15.55
CA ASN A 305 -18.26 14.75 16.12
C ASN A 305 -19.45 15.13 15.24
N GLU A 306 -20.17 14.12 14.74
CA GLU A 306 -21.32 14.35 13.81
C GLU A 306 -22.55 14.94 14.50
N LEU A 307 -22.70 14.76 15.82
CA LEU A 307 -23.87 15.28 16.56
C LEU A 307 -23.83 16.80 16.72
N ASN A 308 -22.67 17.40 16.84
CA ASN A 308 -22.49 18.80 17.15
C ASN A 308 -21.55 19.57 16.24
N GLY A 309 -20.92 18.89 15.27
CA GLY A 309 -19.98 19.47 14.32
C GLY A 309 -18.62 19.91 14.92
N ARG A 310 -18.33 19.61 16.20
CA ARG A 310 -17.12 20.06 16.87
C ARG A 310 -15.95 19.11 16.62
N PRO A 311 -14.73 19.61 16.33
CA PRO A 311 -13.53 18.82 16.32
C PRO A 311 -13.28 18.19 17.69
N GLN A 312 -12.98 16.90 17.73
CA GLN A 312 -12.63 16.16 18.95
C GLN A 312 -11.12 15.97 19.08
N THR A 313 -10.49 15.64 17.97
CA THR A 313 -9.04 15.45 17.87
C THR A 313 -8.62 15.60 16.40
N SER A 314 -7.34 15.49 16.13
CA SER A 314 -6.82 15.44 14.76
C SER A 314 -5.64 14.47 14.66
N LEU A 315 -5.50 13.86 13.50
CA LEU A 315 -4.32 13.09 13.14
C LEU A 315 -3.46 13.95 12.21
N ASN A 316 -2.29 14.34 12.67
CA ASN A 316 -1.40 15.23 11.94
C ASN A 316 -0.19 14.45 11.44
N PHE A 317 -0.14 14.15 10.13
CA PHE A 317 0.90 13.33 9.52
C PHE A 317 2.01 14.17 8.88
N GLN A 318 1.67 15.23 8.13
CA GLN A 318 2.60 16.12 7.45
C GLN A 318 3.62 15.37 6.57
N TYR A 319 3.15 14.43 5.76
CA TYR A 319 4.01 13.65 4.88
C TYR A 319 4.60 14.49 3.75
N ASP A 320 5.77 14.07 3.26
CA ASP A 320 6.40 14.56 2.05
C ASP A 320 5.97 13.70 0.84
N ASP A 321 6.32 14.08 -0.38
CA ASP A 321 6.07 13.25 -1.54
C ASP A 321 7.02 12.04 -1.57
N ALA A 322 6.54 10.93 -2.09
CA ALA A 322 7.33 9.72 -2.26
C ALA A 322 7.71 9.48 -3.72
N TRP A 323 8.90 8.92 -3.92
CA TRP A 323 9.41 8.52 -5.22
C TRP A 323 9.84 7.07 -5.19
N PHE A 324 9.57 6.35 -6.26
CA PHE A 324 10.02 4.98 -6.44
C PHE A 324 10.68 4.83 -7.80
N PHE A 325 11.90 4.30 -7.80
CA PHE A 325 12.69 4.02 -9.00
C PHE A 325 12.94 2.51 -9.06
N SER A 326 12.78 1.91 -10.22
CA SER A 326 12.99 0.48 -10.39
C SER A 326 13.64 0.15 -11.72
N GLY A 327 14.45 -0.91 -11.70
CA GLY A 327 15.03 -1.54 -12.87
C GLY A 327 14.89 -3.05 -12.78
N GLY A 328 14.59 -3.71 -13.88
CA GLY A 328 14.40 -5.14 -13.94
C GLY A 328 14.78 -5.73 -15.27
N VAL A 329 15.04 -7.03 -15.26
CA VAL A 329 15.36 -7.80 -16.46
C VAL A 329 14.55 -9.09 -16.49
N GLU A 330 14.17 -9.49 -17.69
CA GLU A 330 13.64 -10.82 -17.99
C GLU A 330 14.61 -11.58 -18.85
N TYR A 331 14.76 -12.88 -18.56
CA TYR A 331 15.53 -13.81 -19.33
C TYR A 331 14.67 -15.03 -19.71
N LYS A 332 14.41 -15.20 -20.99
CA LYS A 332 13.75 -16.39 -21.54
C LYS A 332 14.74 -17.54 -21.56
N TYR A 333 14.76 -18.34 -20.50
CA TYR A 333 15.66 -19.49 -20.38
C TYR A 333 15.30 -20.60 -21.37
N SER A 334 13.99 -20.81 -21.59
CA SER A 334 13.46 -21.74 -22.59
C SER A 334 12.16 -21.18 -23.16
N LYS A 335 11.51 -21.94 -24.04
CA LYS A 335 10.19 -21.57 -24.57
C LYS A 335 9.11 -21.49 -23.47
N ASP A 336 9.27 -22.23 -22.39
CA ASP A 336 8.28 -22.36 -21.31
C ASP A 336 8.70 -21.66 -20.02
N LEU A 337 9.99 -21.34 -19.84
CA LEU A 337 10.52 -20.75 -18.59
C LEU A 337 11.13 -19.38 -18.83
N THR A 338 10.62 -18.40 -18.12
CA THR A 338 11.18 -17.04 -18.04
C THR A 338 11.62 -16.76 -16.61
N LEU A 339 12.84 -16.29 -16.43
CA LEU A 339 13.40 -15.85 -15.15
C LEU A 339 13.40 -14.33 -15.08
N ARG A 340 13.31 -13.79 -13.87
CA ARG A 340 13.25 -12.35 -13.60
C ARG A 340 14.14 -11.96 -12.44
N ALA A 341 14.74 -10.78 -12.56
CA ALA A 341 15.40 -10.12 -11.45
C ALA A 341 15.14 -8.62 -11.49
N GLY A 342 15.13 -7.98 -10.32
CA GLY A 342 14.89 -6.54 -10.25
C GLY A 342 15.44 -5.91 -8.98
N ILE A 343 15.67 -4.61 -9.09
CA ILE A 343 16.06 -3.74 -7.99
C ILE A 343 15.18 -2.51 -7.98
N GLY A 344 14.83 -2.03 -6.78
CA GLY A 344 14.08 -0.80 -6.61
C GLY A 344 14.60 0.03 -5.46
N TYR A 345 14.46 1.34 -5.56
CA TYR A 345 14.73 2.26 -4.46
C TYR A 345 13.52 3.16 -4.25
N GLU A 346 13.04 3.19 -3.02
CA GLU A 346 11.87 3.95 -2.62
C GLU A 346 12.27 5.02 -1.60
N MET A 347 12.04 6.29 -1.96
CA MET A 347 12.17 7.42 -1.06
C MET A 347 10.85 7.55 -0.30
N SER A 348 10.91 7.41 1.01
CA SER A 348 9.71 7.41 1.86
C SER A 348 9.09 8.78 1.98
N ALA A 349 7.76 8.83 2.06
CA ALA A 349 7.01 10.02 2.46
C ALA A 349 7.19 10.37 3.94
N VAL A 350 7.64 9.41 4.74
CA VAL A 350 7.82 9.54 6.19
C VAL A 350 9.28 9.85 6.51
N ASN A 351 9.50 10.89 7.30
CA ASN A 351 10.83 11.31 7.75
C ASN A 351 10.91 11.31 9.28
N ASP A 352 12.09 11.60 9.84
CA ASP A 352 12.32 11.55 11.30
C ASP A 352 11.49 12.58 12.09
N ARG A 353 11.02 13.66 11.42
CA ARG A 353 10.18 14.68 12.08
C ARG A 353 8.73 14.23 12.28
N ASN A 354 8.20 13.40 11.36
CA ASN A 354 6.77 13.05 11.32
C ASN A 354 6.48 11.56 11.52
N ARG A 355 7.53 10.74 11.74
CA ARG A 355 7.38 9.29 11.91
C ARG A 355 6.63 8.96 13.19
N THR A 356 5.62 8.10 13.05
CA THR A 356 4.79 7.66 14.17
C THR A 356 5.12 6.22 14.59
N ILE A 357 4.71 5.85 15.79
CA ILE A 357 4.85 4.48 16.29
C ILE A 357 4.04 3.46 15.46
N TYR A 358 3.02 3.90 14.73
CA TYR A 358 2.23 3.04 13.87
C TYR A 358 2.92 2.70 12.54
N ILE A 359 3.80 3.62 12.05
CA ILE A 359 4.39 3.54 10.72
C ILE A 359 5.89 3.76 10.85
N SER A 360 6.61 2.66 10.96
CA SER A 360 8.07 2.59 11.04
C SER A 360 8.74 2.68 9.67
N ASP A 361 8.25 3.57 8.83
CA ASP A 361 8.73 3.70 7.46
C ASP A 361 9.98 4.58 7.34
N ASN A 362 10.80 4.29 6.34
CA ASN A 362 11.95 5.08 5.89
C ASN A 362 12.26 4.66 4.43
N ASP A 363 13.28 5.24 3.83
CA ASP A 363 13.76 4.82 2.51
C ASP A 363 14.05 3.31 2.46
N ARG A 364 13.81 2.70 1.31
CA ARG A 364 13.83 1.24 1.12
C ARG A 364 14.59 0.82 -0.11
N LEU A 365 15.36 -0.25 0.04
CA LEU A 365 15.96 -0.98 -1.07
C LEU A 365 15.15 -2.25 -1.31
N TRP A 366 14.74 -2.48 -2.55
CA TRP A 366 14.00 -3.65 -3.00
C TRP A 366 14.94 -4.56 -3.79
N LEU A 367 15.00 -5.83 -3.43
CA LEU A 367 15.73 -6.87 -4.14
C LEU A 367 14.77 -7.97 -4.52
N SER A 368 14.59 -8.18 -5.81
CA SER A 368 13.52 -9.02 -6.36
C SER A 368 14.03 -10.11 -7.28
N ALA A 369 13.38 -11.27 -7.22
CA ALA A 369 13.56 -12.37 -8.15
C ALA A 369 12.22 -13.04 -8.45
N GLY A 370 12.07 -13.64 -9.62
CA GLY A 370 10.85 -14.32 -10.00
C GLY A 370 11.02 -15.24 -11.19
N ALA A 371 9.97 -16.00 -11.46
CA ALA A 371 9.92 -16.88 -12.61
C ALA A 371 8.47 -17.03 -13.12
N SER A 372 8.32 -17.29 -14.41
CA SER A 372 7.10 -17.74 -15.04
C SER A 372 7.30 -19.05 -15.74
N TYR A 373 6.35 -19.96 -15.58
CA TYR A 373 6.36 -21.24 -16.26
C TYR A 373 5.06 -21.45 -17.05
N GLN A 374 5.19 -21.68 -18.36
CA GLN A 374 4.05 -22.01 -19.22
C GLN A 374 3.69 -23.48 -19.01
N VAL A 375 2.64 -23.73 -18.25
CA VAL A 375 2.19 -25.10 -17.88
C VAL A 375 1.48 -25.76 -19.07
N THR A 376 0.67 -24.98 -19.78
CA THR A 376 -0.01 -25.36 -21.02
C THR A 376 -0.12 -24.14 -21.92
N ASP A 377 -0.59 -24.28 -23.16
CA ASP A 377 -0.82 -23.14 -24.07
C ASP A 377 -1.78 -22.07 -23.49
N ARG A 378 -2.53 -22.41 -22.43
CA ARG A 378 -3.54 -21.53 -21.82
C ARG A 378 -3.27 -21.17 -20.37
N ILE A 379 -2.35 -21.85 -19.71
CA ILE A 379 -2.10 -21.70 -18.28
C ILE A 379 -0.62 -21.37 -18.06
N LYS A 380 -0.36 -20.23 -17.47
CA LYS A 380 0.94 -19.77 -17.04
C LYS A 380 0.92 -19.64 -15.51
N LEU A 381 1.96 -20.12 -14.84
CA LEU A 381 2.19 -19.96 -13.42
C LEU A 381 3.30 -18.94 -13.21
N ASP A 382 3.04 -17.94 -12.38
CA ASP A 382 3.99 -16.90 -12.02
C ASP A 382 4.36 -17.01 -10.54
N VAL A 383 5.64 -16.85 -10.22
CA VAL A 383 6.12 -16.72 -8.84
C VAL A 383 7.04 -15.52 -8.72
N GLY A 384 6.94 -14.81 -7.63
CA GLY A 384 7.78 -13.65 -7.34
C GLY A 384 8.13 -13.58 -5.87
N TYR A 385 9.34 -13.15 -5.58
CA TYR A 385 9.82 -12.88 -4.23
C TYR A 385 10.58 -11.57 -4.19
N THR A 386 10.37 -10.81 -3.12
CA THR A 386 11.10 -9.56 -2.87
C THR A 386 11.50 -9.49 -1.40
N TYR A 387 12.75 -9.15 -1.17
CA TYR A 387 13.26 -8.68 0.11
C TYR A 387 13.37 -7.16 0.08
N ILE A 388 12.86 -6.50 1.11
CA ILE A 388 12.96 -5.05 1.27
C ILE A 388 13.75 -4.75 2.53
N ASP A 389 14.92 -4.11 2.36
CA ASP A 389 15.68 -3.51 3.44
C ASP A 389 15.23 -2.07 3.66
N VAL A 390 14.73 -1.79 4.85
CA VAL A 390 14.29 -0.43 5.24
C VAL A 390 15.39 0.24 6.03
N LYS A 391 15.75 1.47 5.69
CA LYS A 391 16.69 2.26 6.50
C LYS A 391 16.23 2.37 7.94
N LYS A 392 17.18 2.55 8.87
CA LYS A 392 16.87 2.75 10.29
C LYS A 392 15.81 3.83 10.46
N ALA A 393 14.73 3.48 11.13
CA ALA A 393 13.58 4.34 11.39
C ALA A 393 13.63 4.83 12.85
N SER A 394 13.76 6.14 13.08
CA SER A 394 13.77 6.73 14.41
C SER A 394 12.47 7.46 14.68
N VAL A 395 11.86 7.20 15.84
CA VAL A 395 10.68 7.92 16.35
C VAL A 395 11.13 8.83 17.47
N ASN A 396 10.70 10.09 17.43
CA ASN A 396 11.04 11.08 18.44
C ASN A 396 9.84 11.96 18.76
N TYR A 397 9.05 11.56 19.76
CA TYR A 397 7.96 12.38 20.26
C TYR A 397 8.49 13.44 21.22
N ASN A 398 8.38 14.69 20.81
CA ASN A 398 8.75 15.90 21.54
C ASN A 398 7.84 17.06 21.10
N PRO A 399 7.93 18.27 21.67
CA PRO A 399 7.06 19.40 21.30
C PRO A 399 7.06 19.79 19.81
N ALA A 400 8.09 19.42 19.05
CA ALA A 400 8.16 19.69 17.62
C ALA A 400 7.50 18.59 16.75
N HIS A 401 7.15 17.44 17.34
CA HIS A 401 6.51 16.35 16.61
C HIS A 401 5.06 16.70 16.26
N PRO A 402 4.58 16.48 15.01
CA PRO A 402 3.22 16.85 14.58
C PRO A 402 2.09 16.25 15.41
N GLN A 403 2.32 15.05 15.98
CA GLN A 403 1.34 14.38 16.85
C GLN A 403 1.60 14.57 18.34
N TRP A 404 2.43 15.56 18.70
CA TRP A 404 2.64 15.88 20.10
C TRP A 404 1.35 16.32 20.80
N THR A 405 1.04 15.73 21.94
CA THR A 405 -0.13 16.08 22.72
C THR A 405 0.26 16.81 24.01
N ARG A 406 -0.25 18.03 24.19
CA ARG A 406 -0.02 18.83 25.39
C ARG A 406 -0.73 18.28 26.63
N GLY A 407 -1.83 17.53 26.44
CA GLY A 407 -2.59 16.95 27.56
C GLY A 407 -1.93 15.74 28.23
N ALA A 408 -0.98 15.09 27.54
CA ALA A 408 -0.17 14.00 28.08
C ALA A 408 1.23 14.05 27.43
N PRO A 409 2.08 15.00 27.85
CA PRO A 409 3.35 15.30 27.20
C PRO A 409 4.40 14.23 27.52
N VAL A 410 4.39 13.11 26.80
CA VAL A 410 5.40 12.05 26.96
C VAL A 410 6.49 12.19 25.91
N TYR A 411 7.69 12.46 26.37
CA TYR A 411 8.89 12.38 25.55
C TYR A 411 9.24 10.91 25.34
N TYR A 412 9.33 10.49 24.08
CA TYR A 412 9.67 9.13 23.74
C TYR A 412 10.56 9.08 22.52
N THR A 413 11.69 8.38 22.63
CA THR A 413 12.59 8.12 21.52
C THR A 413 12.84 6.63 21.36
N ALA A 414 12.71 6.15 20.15
CA ALA A 414 13.00 4.76 19.80
C ALA A 414 13.55 4.66 18.38
N ALA A 415 14.23 3.58 18.11
CA ALA A 415 14.69 3.25 16.77
C ALA A 415 14.32 1.81 16.39
N ALA A 416 14.06 1.60 15.12
CA ALA A 416 13.85 0.28 14.54
C ALA A 416 14.66 0.14 13.25
N LYS A 417 14.99 -1.10 12.89
CA LYS A 417 15.48 -1.46 11.57
C LYS A 417 14.51 -2.47 10.95
N PRO A 418 13.46 -2.01 10.26
CA PRO A 418 12.48 -2.89 9.66
C PRO A 418 13.03 -3.59 8.42
N TYR A 419 12.46 -4.75 8.12
CA TYR A 419 12.64 -5.45 6.84
C TYR A 419 11.37 -6.19 6.47
N ILE A 420 11.17 -6.44 5.17
CA ILE A 420 9.93 -7.02 4.69
C ILE A 420 10.25 -8.15 3.71
N HIS A 421 9.59 -9.28 3.92
CA HIS A 421 9.57 -10.40 2.98
C HIS A 421 8.23 -10.45 2.27
N ILE A 422 8.26 -10.57 0.95
CA ILE A 422 7.07 -10.63 0.12
C ILE A 422 7.22 -11.80 -0.84
N ALA A 423 6.23 -12.66 -0.88
CA ALA A 423 6.14 -13.76 -1.85
C ALA A 423 4.78 -13.72 -2.54
N SER A 424 4.76 -13.95 -3.84
CA SER A 424 3.53 -13.94 -4.63
C SER A 424 3.48 -15.12 -5.59
N VAL A 425 2.28 -15.63 -5.81
CA VAL A 425 1.95 -16.63 -6.82
C VAL A 425 0.78 -16.13 -7.65
N GLY A 426 0.85 -16.37 -8.95
CA GLY A 426 -0.15 -15.94 -9.91
C GLY A 426 -0.41 -16.96 -10.99
#